data_17d880e727e12ea4e12abe79cde3d664
#
_entry.id   17d880e727e12ea4e12abe79cde3d664
#
_cell.length_a   1.000
_cell.length_b   1.000
_cell.length_c   1.000
_cell.angle_alpha   90.00
_cell.angle_beta   90.00
_cell.angle_gamma   90.00
#
_symmetry.space_group_name_H-M   'P 1'
#
loop_
_entity.id
_entity.type
_entity.pdbx_description
1 polymer ?
#
loop_
_entity_poly.entity_id
_entity_poly.type
_entity_poly.pdbx_seq_one_letter_code
_entity_poly.pdbx_strand_id
1 'polypeptide(L)'
;MIIETTNLAKRYGSTEAVRGLNLSVSAGSICGFLGRNGAGKSTTIKMLLGITRPSSGKGRVFGLPIDDPAASLEIRRRTGYVGEDKRLYGYMTGEQMIRFTRSLYPRWKMDWERQLLREFALPLNRKVKTYSKGMRTKLALLLSLARGVDLLILDEPTEGLDPVMIEQVLQALVRAAAEGTSVFFSSHQIAEVEQIADHVSVIHNGRLLLDGALDRLKESYRRVNLVFPNRAPEKEFSMPGVKWIEADRHTLSVFASHNVDDIVDRARALDAASVDVVPLTLREIYLESLKEEQHALV
;
A
#
# COMPACT_ATOMS: atom_id res chain seq x y z
N MET A 1 -14.87 -8.16 3.63
CA MET A 1 -13.52 -7.88 3.11
C MET A 1 -13.44 -8.25 1.63
N ILE A 2 -12.65 -7.49 0.84
CA ILE A 2 -12.43 -7.81 -0.59
C ILE A 2 -11.16 -8.64 -0.78
N ILE A 3 -10.13 -8.42 0.05
CA ILE A 3 -8.91 -9.22 0.11
C ILE A 3 -8.74 -9.70 1.56
N GLU A 4 -8.46 -10.98 1.73
CA GLU A 4 -8.14 -11.58 3.04
C GLU A 4 -7.02 -12.60 2.86
N THR A 5 -6.01 -12.55 3.72
CA THR A 5 -4.96 -13.57 3.77
C THR A 5 -4.72 -14.03 5.19
N THR A 6 -4.37 -15.30 5.35
CA THR A 6 -4.02 -15.89 6.64
C THR A 6 -2.73 -16.68 6.49
N ASN A 7 -1.68 -16.20 7.17
CA ASN A 7 -0.33 -16.76 7.15
C ASN A 7 0.19 -17.05 5.74
N LEU A 8 -0.16 -16.15 4.78
CA LEU A 8 0.20 -16.34 3.38
C LEU A 8 1.71 -16.24 3.20
N ALA A 9 2.31 -17.27 2.59
CA ALA A 9 3.74 -17.31 2.39
C ALA A 9 4.13 -17.78 0.98
N LYS A 10 5.30 -17.28 0.52
CA LYS A 10 5.89 -17.69 -0.75
C LYS A 10 7.39 -17.86 -0.63
N ARG A 11 7.86 -19.02 -1.05
CA ARG A 11 9.28 -19.35 -1.15
C ARG A 11 9.65 -19.63 -2.62
N TYR A 12 10.81 -19.14 -3.02
CA TYR A 12 11.47 -19.45 -4.29
C TYR A 12 12.86 -20.03 -3.99
N GLY A 13 13.00 -21.34 -4.11
CA GLY A 13 14.22 -22.04 -3.66
C GLY A 13 14.49 -21.79 -2.17
N SER A 14 15.63 -21.23 -1.84
CA SER A 14 16.00 -20.85 -0.46
C SER A 14 15.42 -19.50 0.00
N THR A 15 14.91 -18.67 -0.93
CA THR A 15 14.46 -17.32 -0.60
C THR A 15 12.99 -17.29 -0.22
N GLU A 16 12.67 -16.84 0.97
CA GLU A 16 11.30 -16.57 1.42
C GLU A 16 10.92 -15.13 1.05
N ALA A 17 10.20 -14.98 -0.06
CA ALA A 17 9.77 -13.68 -0.55
C ALA A 17 8.59 -13.09 0.24
N VAL A 18 7.73 -13.93 0.81
CA VAL A 18 6.60 -13.55 1.68
C VAL A 18 6.53 -14.53 2.84
N ARG A 19 6.36 -14.02 4.07
CA ARG A 19 6.53 -14.77 5.32
C ARG A 19 5.33 -14.60 6.24
N GLY A 20 4.28 -15.38 6.05
CA GLY A 20 3.12 -15.40 6.96
C GLY A 20 2.30 -14.12 6.93
N LEU A 21 2.00 -13.58 5.74
CA LEU A 21 1.28 -12.32 5.56
C LEU A 21 -0.19 -12.46 5.92
N ASN A 22 -0.69 -11.58 6.80
CA ASN A 22 -2.09 -11.47 7.21
C ASN A 22 -2.62 -10.11 6.76
N LEU A 23 -3.26 -10.04 5.61
CA LEU A 23 -3.87 -8.83 5.05
C LEU A 23 -5.39 -8.88 5.16
N SER A 24 -5.99 -7.70 5.40
CA SER A 24 -7.45 -7.54 5.45
C SER A 24 -7.82 -6.20 4.82
N VAL A 25 -8.32 -6.23 3.57
CA VAL A 25 -8.70 -5.03 2.81
C VAL A 25 -10.20 -4.94 2.68
N SER A 26 -10.77 -3.81 3.05
CA SER A 26 -12.21 -3.54 2.96
C SER A 26 -12.64 -3.29 1.51
N ALA A 27 -13.89 -3.62 1.19
CA ALA A 27 -14.47 -3.25 -0.11
C ALA A 27 -14.72 -1.74 -0.18
N GLY A 28 -14.51 -1.16 -1.37
CA GLY A 28 -14.74 0.27 -1.62
C GLY A 28 -13.69 1.20 -1.02
N SER A 29 -12.56 0.67 -0.49
CA SER A 29 -11.47 1.47 0.06
C SER A 29 -10.24 1.49 -0.84
N ILE A 30 -9.36 2.47 -0.61
CA ILE A 30 -8.03 2.55 -1.19
C ILE A 30 -7.03 2.01 -0.17
N CYS A 31 -6.41 0.88 -0.48
CA CYS A 31 -5.34 0.29 0.33
C CYS A 31 -3.98 0.53 -0.33
N GLY A 32 -3.11 1.25 0.36
CA GLY A 32 -1.71 1.44 0.00
C GLY A 32 -0.84 0.31 0.57
N PHE A 33 -0.21 -0.47 -0.30
CA PHE A 33 0.71 -1.55 0.07
C PHE A 33 2.15 -1.07 -0.05
N LEU A 34 2.67 -0.52 1.05
CA LEU A 34 3.95 0.18 1.10
C LEU A 34 5.09 -0.79 1.41
N GLY A 35 6.25 -0.60 0.78
CA GLY A 35 7.48 -1.35 1.09
C GLY A 35 8.60 -1.06 0.10
N ARG A 36 9.85 -1.32 0.54
CA ARG A 36 11.04 -1.17 -0.32
C ARG A 36 11.02 -2.17 -1.48
N ASN A 37 11.87 -1.93 -2.49
CA ASN A 37 12.08 -2.90 -3.55
C ASN A 37 12.62 -4.21 -2.97
N GLY A 38 12.06 -5.34 -3.43
CA GLY A 38 12.38 -6.67 -2.87
C GLY A 38 11.64 -7.05 -1.58
N ALA A 39 10.81 -6.18 -1.00
CA ALA A 39 10.08 -6.50 0.25
C ALA A 39 9.00 -7.60 0.10
N GLY A 40 8.61 -7.97 -1.13
CA GLY A 40 7.59 -9.01 -1.39
C GLY A 40 6.30 -8.49 -2.03
N LYS A 41 6.20 -7.18 -2.37
CA LYS A 41 4.98 -6.55 -2.92
C LYS A 41 4.45 -7.24 -4.17
N SER A 42 5.25 -7.29 -5.24
CA SER A 42 4.84 -7.91 -6.52
C SER A 42 4.57 -9.41 -6.39
N THR A 43 5.27 -10.10 -5.47
CA THR A 43 5.00 -11.51 -5.17
C THR A 43 3.62 -11.68 -4.52
N THR A 44 3.28 -10.83 -3.56
CA THR A 44 1.96 -10.81 -2.92
C THR A 44 0.87 -10.53 -3.95
N ILE A 45 1.02 -9.50 -4.79
CA ILE A 45 0.08 -9.17 -5.87
C ILE A 45 -0.14 -10.37 -6.81
N LYS A 46 0.94 -11.04 -7.23
CA LYS A 46 0.83 -12.21 -8.11
C LYS A 46 0.10 -13.39 -7.45
N MET A 47 0.24 -13.58 -6.13
CA MET A 47 -0.53 -14.57 -5.38
C MET A 47 -2.01 -14.19 -5.30
N LEU A 48 -2.34 -12.94 -4.98
CA LEU A 48 -3.73 -12.45 -4.93
C LEU A 48 -4.47 -12.60 -6.26
N LEU A 49 -3.77 -12.45 -7.39
CA LEU A 49 -4.31 -12.66 -8.73
C LEU A 49 -4.36 -14.13 -9.15
N GLY A 50 -3.89 -15.08 -8.31
CA GLY A 50 -3.79 -16.49 -8.66
C GLY A 50 -2.79 -16.78 -9.81
N ILE A 51 -1.86 -15.85 -10.09
CA ILE A 51 -0.77 -16.03 -11.07
C ILE A 51 0.33 -16.92 -10.50
N THR A 52 0.57 -16.81 -9.20
CA THR A 52 1.57 -17.59 -8.49
C THR A 52 0.91 -18.28 -7.30
N ARG A 53 1.09 -19.59 -7.16
CA ARG A 53 0.57 -20.35 -6.01
C ARG A 53 1.35 -20.01 -4.74
N PRO A 54 0.68 -19.81 -3.59
CA PRO A 54 1.33 -19.75 -2.29
C PRO A 54 2.14 -21.01 -2.00
N SER A 55 3.19 -20.92 -1.20
CA SER A 55 3.91 -22.07 -0.67
C SER A 55 3.22 -22.61 0.60
N SER A 56 2.57 -21.73 1.37
CA SER A 56 1.73 -22.08 2.52
C SER A 56 0.79 -20.92 2.86
N GLY A 57 -0.12 -21.14 3.81
CA GLY A 57 -1.16 -20.18 4.18
C GLY A 57 -2.34 -20.18 3.21
N LYS A 58 -3.24 -19.24 3.38
CA LYS A 58 -4.47 -19.11 2.57
C LYS A 58 -4.68 -17.66 2.17
N GLY A 59 -5.33 -17.44 1.01
CA GLY A 59 -5.77 -16.12 0.57
C GLY A 59 -7.13 -16.21 -0.10
N ARG A 60 -7.91 -15.15 0.02
CA ARG A 60 -9.21 -14.99 -0.65
C ARG A 60 -9.30 -13.61 -1.26
N VAL A 61 -9.86 -13.54 -2.45
CA VAL A 61 -10.25 -12.29 -3.11
C VAL A 61 -11.71 -12.43 -3.52
N PHE A 62 -12.57 -11.48 -3.15
CA PHE A 62 -14.04 -11.60 -3.28
C PHE A 62 -14.62 -12.82 -2.53
N GLY A 63 -13.98 -13.29 -1.46
CA GLY A 63 -14.32 -14.53 -0.80
C GLY A 63 -13.88 -15.81 -1.52
N LEU A 64 -13.33 -15.71 -2.73
CA LEU A 64 -12.86 -16.83 -3.57
C LEU A 64 -11.40 -17.19 -3.25
N PRO A 65 -11.03 -18.49 -3.16
CA PRO A 65 -9.67 -18.90 -2.88
C PRO A 65 -8.73 -18.58 -4.07
N ILE A 66 -7.54 -18.04 -3.77
CA ILE A 66 -6.56 -17.64 -4.79
C ILE A 66 -5.77 -18.80 -5.42
N ASP A 67 -5.77 -19.95 -4.80
CA ASP A 67 -5.04 -21.17 -5.18
C ASP A 67 -5.88 -22.15 -5.99
N ASP A 68 -7.18 -21.92 -6.11
CA ASP A 68 -8.09 -22.66 -6.98
C ASP A 68 -8.09 -22.09 -8.41
N PRO A 69 -7.86 -22.90 -9.47
CA PRO A 69 -7.77 -22.39 -10.83
C PRO A 69 -9.07 -21.76 -11.38
N ALA A 70 -10.23 -22.29 -11.03
CA ALA A 70 -11.52 -21.77 -11.47
C ALA A 70 -11.84 -20.44 -10.75
N ALA A 71 -11.65 -20.42 -9.43
CA ALA A 71 -11.80 -19.22 -8.62
C ALA A 71 -10.82 -18.11 -9.08
N SER A 72 -9.56 -18.44 -9.36
CA SER A 72 -8.59 -17.45 -9.81
C SER A 72 -8.91 -16.86 -11.20
N LEU A 73 -9.60 -17.58 -12.07
CA LEU A 73 -10.12 -17.03 -13.32
C LEU A 73 -11.22 -15.99 -13.05
N GLU A 74 -12.16 -16.29 -12.15
CA GLU A 74 -13.22 -15.35 -11.76
C GLU A 74 -12.66 -14.12 -11.05
N ILE A 75 -11.68 -14.29 -10.16
CA ILE A 75 -10.94 -13.18 -9.54
C ILE A 75 -10.39 -12.25 -10.61
N ARG A 76 -9.67 -12.77 -11.62
CA ARG A 76 -9.09 -11.94 -12.71
C ARG A 76 -10.13 -11.30 -13.63
N ARG A 77 -11.30 -11.91 -13.82
CA ARG A 77 -12.41 -11.30 -14.58
C ARG A 77 -12.94 -10.04 -13.91
N ARG A 78 -13.00 -10.04 -12.57
CA ARG A 78 -13.52 -8.95 -11.76
C ARG A 78 -12.44 -7.96 -11.33
N THR A 79 -11.15 -8.27 -11.57
CA THR A 79 -10.01 -7.45 -11.16
C THR A 79 -9.37 -6.78 -12.37
N GLY A 80 -9.16 -5.46 -12.30
CA GLY A 80 -8.24 -4.74 -13.17
C GLY A 80 -6.82 -4.86 -12.63
N TYR A 81 -5.87 -5.19 -13.49
CA TYR A 81 -4.46 -5.27 -13.09
C TYR A 81 -3.59 -4.39 -13.96
N VAL A 82 -2.81 -3.52 -13.31
CA VAL A 82 -1.76 -2.72 -13.94
C VAL A 82 -0.42 -3.12 -13.31
N GLY A 83 0.31 -3.96 -14.02
CA GLY A 83 1.64 -4.42 -13.57
C GLY A 83 2.72 -3.37 -13.81
N GLU A 84 3.87 -3.54 -13.16
CA GLU A 84 5.04 -2.67 -13.31
C GLU A 84 5.49 -2.54 -14.77
N ASP A 85 5.59 -3.65 -15.53
CA ASP A 85 6.03 -3.67 -16.94
C ASP A 85 5.01 -3.08 -17.94
N LYS A 86 3.73 -2.89 -17.55
CA LYS A 86 2.64 -2.41 -18.42
C LYS A 86 2.65 -3.06 -19.80
N ARG A 87 2.60 -4.40 -19.85
CA ARG A 87 2.68 -5.20 -21.09
C ARG A 87 1.47 -4.98 -21.97
N LEU A 88 1.56 -4.06 -22.92
CA LEU A 88 0.57 -3.74 -23.92
C LEU A 88 1.06 -4.17 -25.32
N TYR A 89 0.14 -4.43 -26.25
CA TYR A 89 0.51 -4.81 -27.63
C TYR A 89 1.11 -3.60 -28.37
N GLY A 90 2.44 -3.51 -28.38
CA GLY A 90 3.19 -2.38 -28.90
C GLY A 90 2.99 -2.09 -30.40
N TYR A 91 2.55 -3.07 -31.18
CA TYR A 91 2.26 -2.92 -32.62
C TYR A 91 0.91 -2.27 -32.91
N MET A 92 -0.02 -2.27 -31.95
CA MET A 92 -1.31 -1.58 -32.05
C MET A 92 -1.16 -0.07 -31.80
N THR A 93 -2.07 0.73 -32.38
CA THR A 93 -2.26 2.11 -31.96
C THR A 93 -3.05 2.17 -30.65
N GLY A 94 -3.04 3.33 -29.97
CA GLY A 94 -3.85 3.51 -28.74
C GLY A 94 -5.32 3.23 -28.98
N GLU A 95 -5.87 3.72 -30.09
CA GLU A 95 -7.26 3.47 -30.49
C GLU A 95 -7.54 1.99 -30.75
N GLN A 96 -6.65 1.31 -31.50
CA GLN A 96 -6.77 -0.12 -31.76
C GLN A 96 -6.76 -0.93 -30.45
N MET A 97 -5.89 -0.56 -29.51
CA MET A 97 -5.78 -1.22 -28.21
C MET A 97 -7.06 -1.06 -27.39
N ILE A 98 -7.65 0.14 -27.36
CA ILE A 98 -8.91 0.42 -26.67
C ILE A 98 -10.06 -0.39 -27.32
N ARG A 99 -10.20 -0.32 -28.64
CA ARG A 99 -11.24 -1.04 -29.38
C ARG A 99 -11.14 -2.56 -29.19
N PHE A 100 -9.93 -3.11 -29.28
CA PHE A 100 -9.66 -4.52 -29.03
C PHE A 100 -10.06 -4.93 -27.62
N THR A 101 -9.61 -4.18 -26.58
CA THR A 101 -9.94 -4.50 -25.21
C THR A 101 -11.44 -4.39 -24.95
N ARG A 102 -12.09 -3.34 -25.45
CA ARG A 102 -13.55 -3.13 -25.33
C ARG A 102 -14.35 -4.31 -25.84
N SER A 103 -13.96 -4.92 -26.96
CA SER A 103 -14.67 -6.07 -27.55
C SER A 103 -14.65 -7.33 -26.67
N LEU A 104 -13.72 -7.42 -25.72
CA LEU A 104 -13.56 -8.57 -24.81
C LEU A 104 -14.35 -8.43 -23.50
N TYR A 105 -14.83 -7.22 -23.18
CA TYR A 105 -15.46 -6.93 -21.89
C TYR A 105 -16.85 -6.33 -22.04
N PRO A 106 -17.93 -7.12 -21.81
CA PRO A 106 -19.31 -6.67 -22.03
C PRO A 106 -19.76 -5.56 -21.06
N ARG A 107 -19.09 -5.42 -19.90
CA ARG A 107 -19.36 -4.37 -18.89
C ARG A 107 -18.58 -3.07 -19.14
N TRP A 108 -18.11 -2.84 -20.37
CA TRP A 108 -17.30 -1.68 -20.70
C TRP A 108 -18.01 -0.36 -20.41
N LYS A 109 -17.43 0.48 -19.56
CA LYS A 109 -17.95 1.78 -19.14
C LYS A 109 -17.47 2.88 -20.09
N MET A 110 -18.32 3.26 -21.06
CA MET A 110 -18.00 4.30 -22.06
C MET A 110 -17.73 5.66 -21.43
N ASP A 111 -18.34 5.97 -20.26
CA ASP A 111 -18.14 7.25 -19.58
C ASP A 111 -16.73 7.34 -19.01
N TRP A 112 -16.21 6.27 -18.41
CA TRP A 112 -14.82 6.17 -17.98
C TRP A 112 -13.85 6.32 -19.15
N GLU A 113 -14.09 5.64 -20.26
CA GLU A 113 -13.25 5.78 -21.45
C GLU A 113 -13.19 7.23 -21.92
N ARG A 114 -14.35 7.87 -22.14
CA ARG A 114 -14.42 9.26 -22.61
C ARG A 114 -13.75 10.25 -21.66
N GLN A 115 -13.93 10.06 -20.37
CA GLN A 115 -13.38 10.91 -19.35
C GLN A 115 -11.86 10.79 -19.29
N LEU A 116 -11.33 9.56 -19.17
CA LEU A 116 -9.90 9.32 -19.09
C LEU A 116 -9.16 9.70 -20.38
N LEU A 117 -9.81 9.58 -21.54
CA LEU A 117 -9.23 10.06 -22.80
C LEU A 117 -9.03 11.59 -22.80
N ARG A 118 -9.98 12.34 -22.25
CA ARG A 118 -9.83 13.81 -22.11
C ARG A 118 -8.73 14.19 -21.11
N GLU A 119 -8.70 13.54 -19.97
CA GLU A 119 -7.74 13.84 -18.89
C GLU A 119 -6.30 13.42 -19.23
N PHE A 120 -6.13 12.27 -19.83
CA PHE A 120 -4.82 11.72 -20.13
C PHE A 120 -4.21 12.24 -21.43
N ALA A 121 -5.03 12.81 -22.31
CA ALA A 121 -4.63 13.39 -23.60
C ALA A 121 -3.71 12.44 -24.43
N LEU A 122 -4.06 11.15 -24.51
CA LEU A 122 -3.24 10.15 -25.20
C LEU A 122 -3.28 10.33 -26.73
N PRO A 123 -2.15 10.22 -27.44
CA PRO A 123 -2.08 10.28 -28.90
C PRO A 123 -2.55 8.96 -29.53
N LEU A 124 -3.85 8.78 -29.67
CA LEU A 124 -4.52 7.52 -30.03
C LEU A 124 -4.11 6.95 -31.39
N ASN A 125 -3.69 7.80 -32.33
CA ASN A 125 -3.24 7.41 -33.67
C ASN A 125 -1.80 6.86 -33.70
N ARG A 126 -1.02 6.99 -32.61
CA ARG A 126 0.38 6.50 -32.53
C ARG A 126 0.42 5.06 -32.02
N LYS A 127 1.42 4.29 -32.46
CA LYS A 127 1.69 2.94 -31.96
C LYS A 127 2.10 2.96 -30.48
N VAL A 128 1.56 2.04 -29.70
CA VAL A 128 1.81 1.94 -28.25
C VAL A 128 3.33 1.74 -27.94
N LYS A 129 4.09 1.09 -28.83
CA LYS A 129 5.55 0.97 -28.66
C LYS A 129 6.26 2.32 -28.59
N THR A 130 5.69 3.39 -29.17
CA THR A 130 6.27 4.74 -29.15
C THR A 130 5.80 5.58 -27.95
N TYR A 131 4.94 5.03 -27.09
CA TYR A 131 4.48 5.71 -25.89
C TYR A 131 5.59 5.78 -24.84
N SER A 132 5.65 6.90 -24.10
CA SER A 132 6.48 7.01 -22.90
C SER A 132 5.99 6.02 -21.82
N LYS A 133 6.78 5.81 -20.75
CA LYS A 133 6.35 4.99 -19.59
C LYS A 133 5.02 5.51 -19.03
N GLY A 134 4.88 6.83 -18.83
CA GLY A 134 3.68 7.46 -18.33
C GLY A 134 2.46 7.30 -19.24
N MET A 135 2.65 7.45 -20.55
CA MET A 135 1.55 7.23 -21.51
C MET A 135 1.08 5.78 -21.52
N ARG A 136 1.98 4.81 -21.36
CA ARG A 136 1.62 3.38 -21.21
C ARG A 136 0.87 3.12 -19.91
N THR A 137 1.30 3.74 -18.80
CA THR A 137 0.57 3.65 -17.52
C THR A 137 -0.84 4.20 -17.63
N LYS A 138 -1.01 5.40 -18.20
CA LYS A 138 -2.32 6.02 -18.43
C LYS A 138 -3.21 5.15 -19.32
N LEU A 139 -2.68 4.59 -20.40
CA LEU A 139 -3.43 3.67 -21.25
C LEU A 139 -3.83 2.39 -20.50
N ALA A 140 -2.93 1.76 -19.77
CA ALA A 140 -3.22 0.58 -18.96
C ALA A 140 -4.28 0.84 -17.89
N LEU A 141 -4.23 2.01 -17.24
CA LEU A 141 -5.21 2.44 -16.25
C LEU A 141 -6.59 2.65 -16.89
N LEU A 142 -6.65 3.37 -18.03
CA LEU A 142 -7.89 3.53 -18.81
C LEU A 142 -8.50 2.18 -19.17
N LEU A 143 -7.69 1.28 -19.74
CA LEU A 143 -8.17 -0.06 -20.14
C LEU A 143 -8.68 -0.86 -18.93
N SER A 144 -8.05 -0.72 -17.77
CA SER A 144 -8.45 -1.45 -16.55
C SER A 144 -9.74 -0.88 -15.94
N LEU A 145 -9.87 0.44 -15.82
CA LEU A 145 -11.04 1.10 -15.23
C LEU A 145 -12.28 1.02 -16.12
N ALA A 146 -12.11 1.20 -17.45
CA ALA A 146 -13.23 1.12 -18.39
C ALA A 146 -13.86 -0.28 -18.47
N ARG A 147 -13.19 -1.34 -18.00
CA ARG A 147 -13.76 -2.70 -17.89
C ARG A 147 -14.88 -2.83 -16.87
N GLY A 148 -15.08 -1.83 -15.99
CA GLY A 148 -16.07 -1.90 -14.92
C GLY A 148 -15.73 -2.98 -13.88
N VAL A 149 -14.51 -2.93 -13.35
CA VAL A 149 -13.99 -3.88 -12.37
C VAL A 149 -14.44 -3.56 -10.94
N ASP A 150 -14.53 -4.59 -10.11
CA ASP A 150 -14.88 -4.46 -8.69
C ASP A 150 -13.63 -4.16 -7.82
N LEU A 151 -12.44 -4.59 -8.31
CA LEU A 151 -11.14 -4.39 -7.67
C LEU A 151 -10.11 -3.96 -8.71
N LEU A 152 -9.33 -2.95 -8.39
CA LEU A 152 -8.17 -2.51 -9.15
C LEU A 152 -6.90 -2.80 -8.35
N ILE A 153 -6.01 -3.64 -8.90
CA ILE A 153 -4.70 -3.94 -8.33
C ILE A 153 -3.62 -3.31 -9.21
N LEU A 154 -2.74 -2.51 -8.59
CA LEU A 154 -1.67 -1.82 -9.32
C LEU A 154 -0.32 -2.11 -8.65
N ASP A 155 0.67 -2.46 -9.47
CA ASP A 155 2.04 -2.70 -9.02
C ASP A 155 2.92 -1.54 -9.47
N GLU A 156 3.30 -0.67 -8.50
CA GLU A 156 4.11 0.55 -8.70
C GLU A 156 3.57 1.43 -9.85
N PRO A 157 2.31 1.92 -9.77
CA PRO A 157 1.66 2.60 -10.90
C PRO A 157 2.31 3.94 -11.27
N THR A 158 2.98 4.58 -10.34
CA THR A 158 3.55 5.93 -10.46
C THR A 158 5.05 5.93 -10.71
N GLU A 159 5.69 4.75 -10.66
CA GLU A 159 7.14 4.64 -10.78
C GLU A 159 7.69 5.21 -12.08
N GLY A 160 8.62 6.18 -11.96
CA GLY A 160 9.28 6.84 -13.10
C GLY A 160 8.36 7.76 -13.91
N LEU A 161 7.28 8.25 -13.30
CA LEU A 161 6.42 9.30 -13.82
C LEU A 161 6.87 10.68 -13.32
N ASP A 162 6.57 11.72 -14.07
CA ASP A 162 6.71 13.11 -13.61
C ASP A 162 5.58 13.46 -12.63
N PRO A 163 5.76 14.53 -11.80
CA PRO A 163 4.78 14.89 -10.77
C PRO A 163 3.35 15.14 -11.30
N VAL A 164 3.21 15.70 -12.49
CA VAL A 164 1.88 15.97 -13.08
C VAL A 164 1.19 14.67 -13.45
N MET A 165 1.94 13.70 -14.01
CA MET A 165 1.41 12.38 -14.33
C MET A 165 1.07 11.57 -13.07
N ILE A 166 1.88 11.66 -12.01
CA ILE A 166 1.59 11.05 -10.71
C ILE A 166 0.24 11.53 -10.20
N GLU A 167 0.04 12.85 -10.14
CA GLU A 167 -1.21 13.45 -9.66
C GLU A 167 -2.42 12.96 -10.48
N GLN A 168 -2.32 12.92 -11.81
CA GLN A 168 -3.39 12.43 -12.67
C GLN A 168 -3.74 10.95 -12.42
N VAL A 169 -2.72 10.11 -12.15
CA VAL A 169 -2.93 8.70 -11.81
C VAL A 169 -3.63 8.60 -10.45
N LEU A 170 -3.12 9.27 -9.41
CA LEU A 170 -3.69 9.23 -8.07
C LEU A 170 -5.13 9.73 -8.04
N GLN A 171 -5.44 10.82 -8.73
CA GLN A 171 -6.82 11.32 -8.84
C GLN A 171 -7.76 10.34 -9.54
N ALA A 172 -7.28 9.61 -10.56
CA ALA A 172 -8.08 8.58 -11.21
C ALA A 172 -8.39 7.41 -10.24
N LEU A 173 -7.45 7.04 -9.35
CA LEU A 173 -7.67 6.03 -8.30
C LEU A 173 -8.70 6.49 -7.27
N VAL A 174 -8.58 7.72 -6.77
CA VAL A 174 -9.55 8.31 -5.82
C VAL A 174 -10.95 8.31 -6.41
N ARG A 175 -11.10 8.73 -7.66
CA ARG A 175 -12.39 8.70 -8.35
C ARG A 175 -12.94 7.29 -8.51
N ALA A 176 -12.08 6.32 -8.86
CA ALA A 176 -12.49 4.92 -8.98
C ALA A 176 -13.05 4.38 -7.66
N ALA A 177 -12.42 4.72 -6.55
CA ALA A 177 -12.89 4.36 -5.21
C ALA A 177 -14.21 5.05 -4.86
N ALA A 178 -14.36 6.34 -5.18
CA ALA A 178 -15.61 7.08 -4.99
C ALA A 178 -16.80 6.49 -5.77
N GLU A 179 -16.53 5.82 -6.90
CA GLU A 179 -17.54 5.06 -7.68
C GLU A 179 -17.71 3.60 -7.22
N GLY A 180 -17.10 3.21 -6.11
CA GLY A 180 -17.25 1.90 -5.50
C GLY A 180 -16.26 0.82 -5.94
N THR A 181 -15.26 1.14 -6.79
CA THR A 181 -14.16 0.23 -7.10
C THR A 181 -13.18 0.20 -5.95
N SER A 182 -12.88 -0.98 -5.40
CA SER A 182 -11.80 -1.11 -4.42
C SER A 182 -10.44 -0.98 -5.10
N VAL A 183 -9.49 -0.31 -4.44
CA VAL A 183 -8.16 -0.07 -4.99
C VAL A 183 -7.11 -0.66 -4.05
N PHE A 184 -6.22 -1.50 -4.58
CA PHE A 184 -5.04 -2.02 -3.90
C PHE A 184 -3.82 -1.67 -4.74
N PHE A 185 -2.98 -0.74 -4.26
CA PHE A 185 -1.80 -0.34 -5.02
C PHE A 185 -0.52 -0.47 -4.21
N SER A 186 0.51 -1.01 -4.83
CA SER A 186 1.83 -1.02 -4.22
C SER A 186 2.59 0.27 -4.53
N SER A 187 3.34 0.75 -3.56
CA SER A 187 4.31 1.85 -3.75
C SER A 187 5.48 1.70 -2.78
N HIS A 188 6.61 2.28 -3.13
CA HIS A 188 7.73 2.53 -2.22
C HIS A 188 7.80 4.01 -1.79
N GLN A 189 6.90 4.84 -2.31
CA GLN A 189 6.80 6.27 -2.01
C GLN A 189 5.69 6.53 -0.98
N ILE A 190 6.10 6.85 0.24
CA ILE A 190 5.19 7.06 1.38
C ILE A 190 4.21 8.21 1.10
N ALA A 191 4.69 9.29 0.46
CA ALA A 191 3.86 10.47 0.17
C ALA A 191 2.65 10.15 -0.71
N GLU A 192 2.79 9.26 -1.71
CA GLU A 192 1.69 8.85 -2.57
C GLU A 192 0.62 8.07 -1.79
N VAL A 193 1.07 7.17 -0.92
CA VAL A 193 0.17 6.38 -0.06
C VAL A 193 -0.54 7.29 0.92
N GLU A 194 0.19 8.21 1.56
CA GLU A 194 -0.35 9.16 2.54
C GLU A 194 -1.37 10.12 1.93
N GLN A 195 -1.27 10.41 0.63
CA GLN A 195 -2.14 11.34 -0.09
C GLN A 195 -3.53 10.76 -0.36
N ILE A 196 -3.65 9.44 -0.64
CA ILE A 196 -4.91 8.89 -1.14
C ILE A 196 -5.42 7.64 -0.41
N ALA A 197 -4.59 6.99 0.43
CA ALA A 197 -4.99 5.73 1.03
C ALA A 197 -5.88 5.92 2.27
N ASP A 198 -6.94 5.11 2.36
CA ASP A 198 -7.75 4.96 3.57
C ASP A 198 -7.10 3.98 4.54
N HIS A 199 -6.42 2.96 3.99
CA HIS A 199 -5.77 1.89 4.72
C HIS A 199 -4.33 1.71 4.23
N VAL A 200 -3.41 1.46 5.15
CA VAL A 200 -1.99 1.27 4.85
C VAL A 200 -1.53 -0.07 5.42
N SER A 201 -0.93 -0.88 4.55
CA SER A 201 -0.23 -2.11 4.93
C SER A 201 1.23 -1.98 4.53
N VAL A 202 2.14 -2.04 5.48
CA VAL A 202 3.58 -1.91 5.24
C VAL A 202 4.23 -3.28 5.29
N ILE A 203 4.89 -3.68 4.20
CA ILE A 203 5.65 -4.93 4.14
C ILE A 203 7.16 -4.66 4.20
N HIS A 204 7.85 -5.37 5.09
CA HIS A 204 9.30 -5.34 5.23
C HIS A 204 9.83 -6.78 5.30
N ASN A 205 10.87 -7.12 4.53
CA ASN A 205 11.48 -8.46 4.50
C ASN A 205 10.48 -9.62 4.41
N GLY A 206 9.39 -9.43 3.64
CA GLY A 206 8.34 -10.43 3.46
C GLY A 206 7.31 -10.53 4.58
N ARG A 207 7.40 -9.70 5.63
CA ARG A 207 6.46 -9.65 6.78
C ARG A 207 5.70 -8.34 6.81
N LEU A 208 4.51 -8.37 7.38
CA LEU A 208 3.74 -7.17 7.65
C LEU A 208 4.33 -6.46 8.86
N LEU A 209 4.76 -5.23 8.68
CA LEU A 209 5.33 -4.39 9.74
C LEU A 209 4.25 -3.50 10.39
N LEU A 210 3.38 -2.91 9.57
CA LEU A 210 2.25 -2.07 9.98
C LEU A 210 1.03 -2.45 9.15
N ASP A 211 -0.15 -2.39 9.77
CA ASP A 211 -1.43 -2.58 9.09
C ASP A 211 -2.54 -1.83 9.83
N GLY A 212 -3.28 -0.99 9.12
CA GLY A 212 -4.38 -0.25 9.73
C GLY A 212 -4.92 0.89 8.88
N ALA A 213 -6.04 1.46 9.33
CA ALA A 213 -6.57 2.69 8.77
C ALA A 213 -5.57 3.83 8.99
N LEU A 214 -5.28 4.63 7.93
CA LEU A 214 -4.26 5.68 7.95
C LEU A 214 -4.48 6.68 9.08
N ASP A 215 -5.73 7.15 9.23
CA ASP A 215 -6.06 8.14 10.28
C ASP A 215 -5.83 7.56 11.68
N ARG A 216 -6.24 6.30 11.92
CA ARG A 216 -5.99 5.64 13.21
C ARG A 216 -4.52 5.46 13.51
N LEU A 217 -3.69 5.13 12.51
CA LEU A 217 -2.25 5.06 12.69
C LEU A 217 -1.68 6.43 13.10
N LYS A 218 -2.09 7.50 12.40
CA LYS A 218 -1.68 8.88 12.73
C LYS A 218 -2.22 9.37 14.09
N GLU A 219 -3.38 8.93 14.50
CA GLU A 219 -3.96 9.29 15.81
C GLU A 219 -3.30 8.55 16.97
N SER A 220 -2.96 7.28 16.80
CA SER A 220 -2.45 6.44 17.90
C SER A 220 -0.95 6.60 18.12
N TYR A 221 -0.15 6.73 17.05
CA TYR A 221 1.30 6.84 17.20
C TYR A 221 1.73 8.25 17.60
N ARG A 222 2.56 8.33 18.66
CA ARG A 222 3.13 9.58 19.18
C ARG A 222 4.60 9.39 19.52
N ARG A 223 5.35 10.49 19.45
CA ARG A 223 6.64 10.63 20.08
C ARG A 223 6.49 11.52 21.30
N VAL A 224 6.88 11.04 22.47
CA VAL A 224 6.88 11.80 23.70
C VAL A 224 8.32 12.13 24.04
N ASN A 225 8.68 13.40 23.93
CA ASN A 225 10.00 13.91 24.27
C ASN A 225 9.98 14.41 25.71
N LEU A 226 10.86 13.86 26.53
CA LEU A 226 10.95 14.13 27.95
C LEU A 226 12.33 14.68 28.29
N VAL A 227 12.38 15.69 29.12
CA VAL A 227 13.64 16.25 29.67
C VAL A 227 13.61 16.15 31.18
N PHE A 228 14.68 15.63 31.78
CA PHE A 228 14.81 15.48 33.22
C PHE A 228 15.97 16.34 33.77
N PRO A 229 15.84 16.89 35.00
CA PRO A 229 16.92 17.63 35.63
C PRO A 229 18.18 16.79 35.89
N ASN A 230 17.97 15.49 36.13
CA ASN A 230 18.99 14.49 36.35
C ASN A 230 19.00 13.44 35.22
N ARG A 231 19.76 12.35 35.43
CA ARG A 231 19.77 11.24 34.48
C ARG A 231 18.37 10.71 34.24
N ALA A 232 18.01 10.61 32.98
CA ALA A 232 16.68 10.16 32.55
C ALA A 232 16.40 8.71 33.01
N PRO A 233 15.22 8.44 33.63
CA PRO A 233 14.86 7.14 34.20
C PRO A 233 14.24 6.22 33.15
N GLU A 234 15.02 5.79 32.17
CA GLU A 234 14.56 5.00 31.00
C GLU A 234 13.71 3.77 31.38
N LYS A 235 14.11 3.03 32.42
CA LYS A 235 13.43 1.81 32.85
C LYS A 235 12.00 2.03 33.33
N GLU A 236 11.70 3.23 33.81
CA GLU A 236 10.39 3.62 34.32
C GLU A 236 9.34 3.80 33.20
N PHE A 237 9.78 3.84 31.94
CA PHE A 237 8.95 3.99 30.76
C PHE A 237 8.78 2.68 29.97
N SER A 238 9.27 1.54 30.48
CA SER A 238 8.98 0.21 29.92
C SER A 238 7.57 -0.22 30.29
N MET A 239 6.56 0.35 29.60
CA MET A 239 5.15 0.19 29.91
C MET A 239 4.33 -0.16 28.64
N PRO A 240 3.11 -0.70 28.80
CA PRO A 240 2.26 -1.04 27.67
C PRO A 240 2.04 0.13 26.72
N GLY A 241 2.18 -0.09 25.41
CA GLY A 241 2.06 0.96 24.39
C GLY A 241 3.38 1.56 23.95
N VAL A 242 4.42 1.50 24.79
CA VAL A 242 5.77 1.92 24.39
C VAL A 242 6.37 0.86 23.48
N LYS A 243 6.86 1.31 22.34
CA LYS A 243 7.48 0.47 21.32
C LYS A 243 8.99 0.43 21.47
N TRP A 244 9.60 1.59 21.66
CA TRP A 244 11.02 1.72 21.95
C TRP A 244 11.32 3.10 22.55
N ILE A 245 12.49 3.24 23.15
CA ILE A 245 12.96 4.44 23.85
C ILE A 245 14.37 4.76 23.36
N GLU A 246 14.61 6.02 23.03
CA GLU A 246 15.94 6.56 22.80
C GLU A 246 16.30 7.44 24.02
N ALA A 247 17.38 7.08 24.71
CA ALA A 247 17.82 7.77 25.92
C ALA A 247 19.15 8.47 25.68
N ASP A 248 19.22 9.75 26.00
CA ASP A 248 20.47 10.51 26.05
C ASP A 248 20.55 11.34 27.36
N ARG A 249 21.45 10.93 28.26
CA ARG A 249 21.73 11.53 29.58
C ARG A 249 20.50 12.07 30.33
N HIS A 250 19.97 13.23 29.90
CA HIS A 250 18.84 13.94 30.50
C HIS A 250 17.55 13.88 29.68
N THR A 251 17.58 13.31 28.49
CA THR A 251 16.43 13.29 27.59
C THR A 251 16.00 11.86 27.30
N LEU A 252 14.68 11.66 27.18
CA LEU A 252 14.08 10.46 26.62
C LEU A 252 13.19 10.85 25.43
N SER A 253 13.31 10.12 24.34
CA SER A 253 12.35 10.14 23.25
C SER A 253 11.63 8.79 23.24
N VAL A 254 10.36 8.81 23.63
CA VAL A 254 9.52 7.60 23.76
C VAL A 254 8.63 7.49 22.55
N PHE A 255 8.77 6.42 21.76
CA PHE A 255 7.87 6.10 20.68
C PHE A 255 6.75 5.17 21.19
N ALA A 256 5.51 5.63 21.10
CA ALA A 256 4.35 4.92 21.63
C ALA A 256 3.24 4.77 20.59
N SER A 257 2.53 3.63 20.61
CA SER A 257 1.39 3.33 19.76
C SER A 257 0.03 3.50 20.46
N HIS A 258 0.03 3.63 21.80
CA HIS A 258 -1.15 3.88 22.66
C HIS A 258 -0.67 4.22 24.08
N ASN A 259 -1.61 4.54 24.98
CA ASN A 259 -1.35 4.88 26.39
C ASN A 259 -0.42 6.08 26.58
N VAL A 260 -0.52 7.08 25.71
CA VAL A 260 0.33 8.27 25.76
C VAL A 260 0.11 9.07 27.05
N ASP A 261 -1.14 9.13 27.54
CA ASP A 261 -1.49 9.82 28.78
C ASP A 261 -0.77 9.20 30.00
N ASP A 262 -0.71 7.87 30.07
CA ASP A 262 0.03 7.16 31.14
C ASP A 262 1.53 7.50 31.12
N ILE A 263 2.12 7.66 29.91
CA ILE A 263 3.52 8.07 29.75
C ILE A 263 3.73 9.49 30.26
N VAL A 264 2.80 10.40 29.91
CA VAL A 264 2.84 11.81 30.35
C VAL A 264 2.68 11.90 31.86
N ASP A 265 1.73 11.19 32.47
CA ASP A 265 1.50 11.18 33.89
C ASP A 265 2.71 10.58 34.67
N ARG A 266 3.31 9.52 34.13
CA ARG A 266 4.54 8.95 34.66
C ARG A 266 5.70 9.94 34.61
N ALA A 267 5.85 10.67 33.51
CA ALA A 267 6.89 11.69 33.38
C ALA A 267 6.73 12.82 34.41
N ARG A 268 5.49 13.28 34.64
CA ARG A 268 5.18 14.29 35.66
C ARG A 268 5.46 13.79 37.07
N ALA A 269 5.11 12.53 37.39
CA ALA A 269 5.36 11.90 38.66
C ALA A 269 6.88 11.73 38.98
N LEU A 270 7.72 11.75 37.94
CA LEU A 270 9.18 11.65 38.03
C LEU A 270 9.86 13.02 37.85
N ASP A 271 9.12 14.12 38.04
CA ASP A 271 9.61 15.50 37.97
C ASP A 271 10.32 15.84 36.66
N ALA A 272 9.78 15.40 35.54
CA ALA A 272 10.25 15.83 34.23
C ALA A 272 10.15 17.34 34.06
N ALA A 273 11.26 17.99 33.70
CA ALA A 273 11.33 19.43 33.48
C ALA A 273 10.55 19.87 32.25
N SER A 274 10.40 19.00 31.24
CA SER A 274 9.61 19.22 30.03
C SER A 274 9.02 17.94 29.53
N VAL A 275 7.77 18.03 29.05
CA VAL A 275 7.02 16.94 28.35
C VAL A 275 6.42 17.51 27.09
N ASP A 276 6.83 17.00 25.95
CA ASP A 276 6.34 17.40 24.64
C ASP A 276 5.81 16.19 23.86
N VAL A 277 4.52 16.24 23.45
CA VAL A 277 3.84 15.15 22.74
C VAL A 277 3.68 15.53 21.28
N VAL A 278 4.43 14.87 20.40
CA VAL A 278 4.50 15.17 18.97
C VAL A 278 3.70 14.16 18.18
N PRO A 279 2.72 14.57 17.34
CA PRO A 279 2.08 13.71 16.37
C PRO A 279 3.09 13.29 15.30
N LEU A 280 2.93 12.08 14.77
CA LEU A 280 3.83 11.53 13.77
C LEU A 280 3.16 11.46 12.39
N THR A 281 3.93 11.76 11.34
CA THR A 281 3.58 11.49 9.96
C THR A 281 3.70 9.99 9.66
N LEU A 282 3.05 9.50 8.61
CA LEU A 282 3.20 8.09 8.18
C LEU A 282 4.67 7.73 7.94
N ARG A 283 5.45 8.66 7.40
CA ARG A 283 6.90 8.47 7.20
C ARG A 283 7.65 8.22 8.50
N GLU A 284 7.35 9.00 9.52
CA GLU A 284 7.99 8.84 10.84
C GLU A 284 7.54 7.54 11.50
N ILE A 285 6.24 7.22 11.46
CA ILE A 285 5.71 5.95 11.97
C ILE A 285 6.44 4.77 11.30
N TYR A 286 6.60 4.80 9.98
CA TYR A 286 7.32 3.77 9.24
C TYR A 286 8.79 3.63 9.67
N LEU A 287 9.51 4.76 9.78
CA LEU A 287 10.92 4.76 10.19
C LEU A 287 11.10 4.25 11.62
N GLU A 288 10.22 4.67 12.52
CA GLU A 288 10.26 4.24 13.93
C GLU A 288 9.92 2.73 14.07
N SER A 289 8.97 2.22 13.29
CA SER A 289 8.65 0.79 13.28
C SER A 289 9.77 -0.08 12.71
N LEU A 290 10.59 0.45 11.79
CA LEU A 290 11.81 -0.25 11.35
C LEU A 290 12.86 -0.36 12.44
N LYS A 291 13.01 0.67 13.28
CA LYS A 291 13.93 0.66 14.43
C LYS A 291 13.46 -0.37 15.48
N GLU A 292 12.14 -0.43 15.76
CA GLU A 292 11.55 -1.44 16.65
C GLU A 292 11.92 -2.86 16.21
N GLU A 293 11.79 -3.18 14.92
CA GLU A 293 12.15 -4.51 14.39
C GLU A 293 13.66 -4.82 14.58
N GLN A 294 14.52 -3.81 14.41
CA GLN A 294 15.96 -3.98 14.63
C GLN A 294 16.30 -4.22 16.10
N HIS A 295 15.67 -3.49 17.02
CA HIS A 295 15.88 -3.67 18.46
C HIS A 295 15.33 -4.98 18.99
N ALA A 296 14.27 -5.54 18.39
CA ALA A 296 13.72 -6.84 18.77
C ALA A 296 14.58 -8.05 18.33
N LEU A 297 15.59 -7.83 17.47
CA LEU A 297 16.50 -8.85 16.95
C LEU A 297 17.84 -8.91 17.68
N VAL A 298 18.10 -7.99 18.61
CA VAL A 298 19.28 -7.89 19.47
C VAL A 298 18.93 -8.34 20.89
#